data_3fe337225425fda6d82f8f378a8c9291
#
_entry.id   3fe337225425fda6d82f8f378a8c9291
#
_cell.length_a   1.000
_cell.length_b   1.000
_cell.length_c   1.000
_cell.angle_alpha   90.00
_cell.angle_beta   90.00
_cell.angle_gamma   90.00
#
_symmetry.space_group_name_H-M   'P 1'
#
loop_
_entity.id
_entity.type
_entity.pdbx_description
1 polymer ?
#
loop_
_entity_poly.entity_id
_entity_poly.type
_entity_poly.pdbx_seq_one_letter_code
_entity_poly.pdbx_strand_id
1 'polypeptide(L)'
;MYIHEKQLIQAGKLAAHAKKAVVLLHGRGSSASGILSLSHHLQLDDALLLAPQATNNSWYPYSFLAPVANNQPALDSALGLVGEAEAKAAQLGVAPNALYFVGFSQGACLVLEYVGRNAKPYGGVIAFTGGLIGESLTLSNYTGDFGGTPILITSGDNDPHVPLYRIEESASVLRGLGAKVTLEIYPGKPHSISPDETLLANKVVLS
;
A
#
# COMPACT_ATOMS: atom_id res chain seq x y z
N MET A 1 19.20 2.15 12.45
CA MET A 1 18.83 2.30 11.03
C MET A 1 19.39 1.12 10.25
N TYR A 2 18.67 0.58 9.29
CA TYR A 2 19.03 -0.61 8.54
C TYR A 2 18.59 -0.48 7.07
N ILE A 3 19.19 -1.31 6.22
CA ILE A 3 18.79 -1.53 4.83
C ILE A 3 18.09 -2.89 4.78
N HIS A 4 16.98 -2.97 4.05
CA HIS A 4 16.21 -4.21 3.96
C HIS A 4 16.93 -5.30 3.18
N GLU A 5 16.84 -6.53 3.68
CA GLU A 5 17.16 -7.72 2.92
C GLU A 5 16.11 -7.97 1.84
N LYS A 6 16.55 -8.48 0.70
CA LYS A 6 15.68 -8.75 -0.44
C LYS A 6 14.95 -10.09 -0.26
N GLN A 7 13.84 -10.07 0.45
CA GLN A 7 12.98 -11.24 0.64
C GLN A 7 11.60 -10.95 0.04
N LEU A 8 11.14 -11.84 -0.86
CA LEU A 8 9.86 -11.74 -1.54
C LEU A 8 9.15 -13.10 -1.51
N ILE A 9 8.00 -13.17 -0.87
CA ILE A 9 7.12 -14.35 -0.94
C ILE A 9 6.20 -14.21 -2.14
N GLN A 10 6.10 -15.27 -2.94
CA GLN A 10 5.17 -15.38 -4.04
C GLN A 10 4.11 -16.42 -3.70
N ALA A 11 2.84 -16.09 -3.95
CA ALA A 11 1.69 -16.94 -3.67
C ALA A 11 0.57 -16.72 -4.71
N GLY A 12 -0.58 -17.35 -4.53
CA GLY A 12 -1.72 -17.23 -5.42
C GLY A 12 -1.55 -17.98 -6.74
N LYS A 13 -2.02 -17.39 -7.85
CA LYS A 13 -1.89 -17.99 -9.19
C LYS A 13 -0.46 -17.92 -9.70
N LEU A 14 -0.07 -18.97 -10.43
CA LEU A 14 1.18 -18.91 -11.21
C LEU A 14 1.10 -17.77 -12.23
N ALA A 15 2.21 -17.07 -12.44
CA ALA A 15 2.27 -15.91 -13.34
C ALA A 15 1.69 -16.20 -14.74
N ALA A 16 1.94 -17.40 -15.30
CA ALA A 16 1.41 -17.80 -16.61
C ALA A 16 -0.13 -17.88 -16.68
N HIS A 17 -0.82 -17.92 -15.54
CA HIS A 17 -2.27 -18.06 -15.43
C HIS A 17 -2.93 -16.90 -14.67
N ALA A 18 -2.14 -15.97 -14.15
CA ALA A 18 -2.63 -14.81 -13.42
C ALA A 18 -3.13 -13.74 -14.40
N LYS A 19 -4.28 -13.14 -14.11
CA LYS A 19 -4.80 -11.99 -14.85
C LYS A 19 -4.32 -10.67 -14.29
N LYS A 20 -3.92 -10.66 -13.03
CA LYS A 20 -3.42 -9.50 -12.31
C LYS A 20 -2.34 -9.91 -11.32
N ALA A 21 -1.52 -8.95 -10.88
CA ALA A 21 -0.63 -9.14 -9.75
C ALA A 21 -0.99 -8.16 -8.63
N VAL A 22 -0.74 -8.57 -7.40
CA VAL A 22 -0.97 -7.76 -6.21
C VAL A 22 0.28 -7.75 -5.35
N VAL A 23 0.81 -6.57 -5.06
CA VAL A 23 1.86 -6.35 -4.06
C VAL A 23 1.20 -6.10 -2.72
N LEU A 24 1.49 -6.93 -1.71
CA LEU A 24 0.91 -6.84 -0.38
C LEU A 24 1.97 -6.46 0.65
N LEU A 25 1.74 -5.37 1.39
CA LEU A 25 2.67 -4.85 2.39
C LEU A 25 2.09 -4.95 3.80
N HIS A 26 2.78 -5.69 4.67
CA HIS A 26 2.35 -5.93 6.05
C HIS A 26 2.55 -4.72 6.96
N GLY A 27 1.80 -4.67 8.06
CA GLY A 27 1.99 -3.69 9.12
C GLY A 27 3.26 -3.94 9.96
N ARG A 28 3.66 -2.95 10.76
CA ARG A 28 4.78 -3.08 11.73
C ARG A 28 4.56 -4.26 12.66
N GLY A 29 5.61 -5.05 12.88
CA GLY A 29 5.58 -6.24 13.74
C GLY A 29 4.94 -7.47 13.12
N SER A 30 4.36 -7.35 11.92
CA SER A 30 3.78 -8.47 11.16
C SER A 30 4.77 -9.03 10.14
N SER A 31 4.31 -9.86 9.22
CA SER A 31 5.15 -10.52 8.21
C SER A 31 4.47 -10.58 6.85
N ALA A 32 5.27 -10.89 5.82
CA ALA A 32 4.77 -11.16 4.47
C ALA A 32 3.75 -12.32 4.45
N SER A 33 4.00 -13.38 5.22
CA SER A 33 3.03 -14.50 5.36
C SER A 33 1.75 -14.04 6.06
N GLY A 34 1.86 -13.15 7.05
CA GLY A 34 0.71 -12.59 7.76
C GLY A 34 -0.20 -11.78 6.86
N ILE A 35 0.35 -10.89 6.03
CA ILE A 35 -0.47 -10.07 5.12
C ILE A 35 -1.07 -10.90 3.98
N LEU A 36 -0.42 -11.98 3.55
CA LEU A 36 -0.97 -12.88 2.54
C LEU A 36 -2.29 -13.52 2.98
N SER A 37 -2.53 -13.72 4.28
CA SER A 37 -3.82 -14.25 4.77
C SER A 37 -5.01 -13.34 4.44
N LEU A 38 -4.78 -12.04 4.25
CA LEU A 38 -5.80 -11.09 3.84
C LEU A 38 -6.40 -11.44 2.46
N SER A 39 -5.65 -12.13 1.60
CA SER A 39 -6.13 -12.55 0.28
C SER A 39 -7.38 -13.43 0.34
N HIS A 40 -7.63 -14.14 1.45
CA HIS A 40 -8.85 -14.95 1.63
C HIS A 40 -10.12 -14.11 1.79
N HIS A 41 -10.00 -12.81 2.05
CA HIS A 41 -11.11 -11.86 2.20
C HIS A 41 -11.24 -10.89 1.02
N LEU A 42 -10.31 -10.97 0.06
CA LEU A 42 -10.27 -10.12 -1.13
C LEU A 42 -10.49 -10.97 -2.40
N GLN A 43 -11.10 -10.39 -3.43
CA GLN A 43 -11.34 -11.07 -4.72
C GLN A 43 -10.05 -11.18 -5.54
N LEU A 44 -9.15 -12.05 -5.09
CA LEU A 44 -7.80 -12.25 -5.63
C LEU A 44 -7.54 -13.67 -6.16
N ASP A 45 -8.58 -14.45 -6.42
CA ASP A 45 -8.46 -15.86 -6.85
C ASP A 45 -7.71 -16.03 -8.17
N ASP A 46 -7.68 -14.99 -9.02
CA ASP A 46 -6.98 -14.94 -10.31
C ASP A 46 -5.67 -14.15 -10.27
N ALA A 47 -5.19 -13.78 -9.07
CA ALA A 47 -4.02 -12.93 -8.89
C ALA A 47 -2.74 -13.72 -8.56
N LEU A 48 -1.62 -13.24 -9.10
CA LEU A 48 -0.28 -13.50 -8.55
C LEU A 48 -0.08 -12.57 -7.34
N LEU A 49 0.28 -13.13 -6.20
CA LEU A 49 0.52 -12.38 -4.97
C LEU A 49 2.03 -12.24 -4.73
N LEU A 50 2.47 -11.02 -4.50
CA LEU A 50 3.86 -10.64 -4.23
C LEU A 50 3.92 -9.93 -2.88
N ALA A 51 4.50 -10.56 -1.88
CA ALA A 51 4.62 -10.00 -0.54
C ALA A 51 6.10 -9.85 -0.13
N PRO A 52 6.66 -8.65 -0.26
CA PRO A 52 7.98 -8.37 0.29
C PRO A 52 7.98 -8.45 1.82
N GLN A 53 9.09 -8.92 2.41
CA GLN A 53 9.30 -8.99 3.86
C GLN A 53 10.16 -7.83 4.34
N ALA A 54 9.66 -7.05 5.27
CA ALA A 54 10.46 -6.04 5.95
C ALA A 54 11.47 -6.69 6.91
N THR A 55 12.73 -6.29 6.85
CA THR A 55 13.74 -6.69 7.82
C THR A 55 13.30 -6.27 9.22
N ASN A 56 13.45 -7.15 10.21
CA ASN A 56 12.97 -6.96 11.57
C ASN A 56 11.46 -6.65 11.67
N ASN A 57 10.67 -7.08 10.71
CA ASN A 57 9.22 -6.87 10.64
C ASN A 57 8.80 -5.38 10.69
N SER A 58 9.65 -4.46 10.23
CA SER A 58 9.36 -3.03 10.22
C SER A 58 10.00 -2.34 9.02
N TRP A 59 9.19 -1.62 8.23
CA TRP A 59 9.64 -0.92 7.02
C TRP A 59 10.53 0.28 7.31
N TYR A 60 10.29 0.98 8.42
CA TYR A 60 11.10 2.10 8.89
C TYR A 60 10.93 2.27 10.40
N PRO A 61 11.93 2.83 11.11
CA PRO A 61 12.01 2.71 12.58
C PRO A 61 10.98 3.55 13.34
N TYR A 62 10.66 4.77 12.89
CA TYR A 62 9.81 5.71 13.62
C TYR A 62 8.39 5.79 13.06
N SER A 63 7.58 6.73 13.58
CA SER A 63 6.26 7.03 13.04
C SER A 63 6.35 7.50 11.58
N PHE A 64 5.31 7.24 10.79
CA PHE A 64 5.18 7.81 9.45
C PHE A 64 5.01 9.35 9.48
N LEU A 65 4.62 9.92 10.62
CA LEU A 65 4.53 11.36 10.87
C LEU A 65 5.84 11.97 11.36
N ALA A 66 6.88 11.19 11.58
CA ALA A 66 8.19 11.73 11.94
C ALA A 66 8.86 12.43 10.74
N PRO A 67 9.81 13.35 10.99
CA PRO A 67 10.66 13.86 9.92
C PRO A 67 11.24 12.72 9.09
N VAL A 68 11.14 12.83 7.76
CA VAL A 68 11.56 11.75 6.82
C VAL A 68 13.00 11.32 7.08
N ALA A 69 13.88 12.26 7.43
CA ALA A 69 15.29 11.99 7.74
C ALA A 69 15.46 10.98 8.88
N ASN A 70 14.54 10.95 9.86
CA ASN A 70 14.60 10.00 10.98
C ASN A 70 14.33 8.55 10.53
N ASN A 71 13.59 8.39 9.45
CA ASN A 71 13.25 7.08 8.88
C ASN A 71 14.26 6.59 7.84
N GLN A 72 15.27 7.40 7.50
CA GLN A 72 16.30 7.04 6.55
C GLN A 72 17.46 6.25 7.22
N PRO A 73 18.15 5.36 6.48
CA PRO A 73 17.93 4.96 5.08
C PRO A 73 16.87 3.85 4.90
N ALA A 74 16.25 3.38 5.98
CA ALA A 74 15.32 2.26 5.95
C ALA A 74 14.10 2.54 5.03
N LEU A 75 13.58 3.76 5.04
CA LEU A 75 12.44 4.14 4.18
C LEU A 75 12.79 4.05 2.69
N ASP A 76 13.94 4.57 2.27
CA ASP A 76 14.35 4.49 0.86
C ASP A 76 14.59 3.02 0.45
N SER A 77 15.17 2.23 1.34
CA SER A 77 15.33 0.79 1.12
C SER A 77 13.98 0.07 1.02
N ALA A 78 13.00 0.44 1.85
CA ALA A 78 11.65 -0.11 1.80
C ALA A 78 10.93 0.23 0.48
N LEU A 79 10.99 1.50 0.06
CA LEU A 79 10.47 1.93 -1.24
C LEU A 79 11.14 1.18 -2.40
N GLY A 80 12.44 0.94 -2.29
CA GLY A 80 13.20 0.12 -3.24
C GLY A 80 12.67 -1.32 -3.34
N LEU A 81 12.32 -1.96 -2.21
CA LEU A 81 11.73 -3.31 -2.22
C LEU A 81 10.35 -3.34 -2.89
N VAL A 82 9.54 -2.30 -2.70
CA VAL A 82 8.25 -2.19 -3.40
C VAL A 82 8.49 -2.06 -4.92
N GLY A 83 9.47 -1.26 -5.32
CA GLY A 83 9.87 -1.13 -6.73
C GLY A 83 10.40 -2.45 -7.32
N GLU A 84 11.13 -3.25 -6.55
CA GLU A 84 11.57 -4.58 -6.98
C GLU A 84 10.38 -5.55 -7.16
N ALA A 85 9.36 -5.48 -6.29
CA ALA A 85 8.15 -6.28 -6.44
C ALA A 85 7.35 -5.87 -7.70
N GLU A 86 7.24 -4.57 -7.98
CA GLU A 86 6.65 -4.07 -9.23
C GLU A 86 7.46 -4.54 -10.45
N ALA A 87 8.79 -4.39 -10.43
CA ALA A 87 9.66 -4.84 -11.51
C ALA A 87 9.53 -6.36 -11.73
N LYS A 88 9.37 -7.13 -10.65
CA LYS A 88 9.11 -8.58 -10.74
C LYS A 88 7.79 -8.88 -11.43
N ALA A 89 6.71 -8.16 -11.12
CA ALA A 89 5.43 -8.30 -11.80
C ALA A 89 5.57 -8.00 -13.30
N ALA A 90 6.26 -6.92 -13.67
CA ALA A 90 6.51 -6.54 -15.05
C ALA A 90 7.34 -7.61 -15.81
N GLN A 91 8.40 -8.17 -15.20
CA GLN A 91 9.18 -9.29 -15.76
C GLN A 91 8.33 -10.53 -16.02
N LEU A 92 7.28 -10.73 -15.24
CA LEU A 92 6.31 -11.83 -15.38
C LEU A 92 5.18 -11.50 -16.35
N GLY A 93 5.25 -10.37 -17.07
CA GLY A 93 4.31 -9.97 -18.11
C GLY A 93 3.07 -9.23 -17.63
N VAL A 94 3.02 -8.81 -16.36
CA VAL A 94 1.89 -8.05 -15.80
C VAL A 94 2.02 -6.58 -16.22
N ALA A 95 1.02 -6.06 -16.93
CA ALA A 95 0.94 -4.66 -17.30
C ALA A 95 0.62 -3.77 -16.07
N PRO A 96 1.03 -2.49 -16.05
CA PRO A 96 0.77 -1.60 -14.91
C PRO A 96 -0.72 -1.54 -14.51
N ASN A 97 -1.62 -1.46 -15.47
CA ASN A 97 -3.08 -1.43 -15.24
C ASN A 97 -3.68 -2.77 -14.73
N ALA A 98 -2.88 -3.81 -14.65
CA ALA A 98 -3.22 -5.09 -14.00
C ALA A 98 -2.41 -5.32 -12.70
N LEU A 99 -1.64 -4.32 -12.25
CA LEU A 99 -0.89 -4.35 -11.00
C LEU A 99 -1.65 -3.59 -9.92
N TYR A 100 -1.85 -4.25 -8.78
CA TYR A 100 -2.55 -3.72 -7.61
C TYR A 100 -1.60 -3.65 -6.42
N PHE A 101 -1.89 -2.74 -5.50
CA PHE A 101 -1.15 -2.61 -4.25
C PHE A 101 -2.12 -2.67 -3.07
N VAL A 102 -1.78 -3.43 -2.05
CA VAL A 102 -2.56 -3.57 -0.82
C VAL A 102 -1.63 -3.41 0.37
N GLY A 103 -2.00 -2.59 1.34
CA GLY A 103 -1.23 -2.41 2.56
C GLY A 103 -2.09 -2.25 3.80
N PHE A 104 -1.52 -2.60 4.95
CA PHE A 104 -2.12 -2.33 6.25
C PHE A 104 -1.17 -1.54 7.13
N SER A 105 -1.67 -0.51 7.82
CA SER A 105 -0.92 0.28 8.80
C SER A 105 0.39 0.83 8.20
N GLN A 106 1.56 0.49 8.75
CA GLN A 106 2.86 0.90 8.19
C GLN A 106 3.01 0.51 6.71
N GLY A 107 2.49 -0.67 6.31
CA GLY A 107 2.46 -1.11 4.92
C GLY A 107 1.50 -0.28 4.06
N ALA A 108 0.38 0.19 4.61
CA ALA A 108 -0.53 1.10 3.90
C ALA A 108 0.12 2.47 3.65
N CYS A 109 0.84 3.02 4.64
CA CYS A 109 1.61 4.25 4.46
C CYS A 109 2.67 4.08 3.36
N LEU A 110 3.40 2.95 3.37
CA LEU A 110 4.43 2.68 2.37
C LEU A 110 3.85 2.50 0.97
N VAL A 111 2.69 1.82 0.84
CA VAL A 111 1.96 1.72 -0.43
C VAL A 111 1.62 3.10 -0.97
N LEU A 112 0.93 3.93 -0.18
CA LEU A 112 0.52 5.26 -0.62
C LEU A 112 1.72 6.13 -1.01
N GLU A 113 2.78 6.09 -0.23
CA GLU A 113 4.02 6.82 -0.49
C GLU A 113 4.66 6.38 -1.81
N TYR A 114 4.78 5.05 -2.02
CA TYR A 114 5.36 4.50 -3.23
C TYR A 114 4.57 4.88 -4.48
N VAL A 115 3.25 4.61 -4.48
CA VAL A 115 2.42 4.90 -5.67
C VAL A 115 2.28 6.39 -5.92
N GLY A 116 2.24 7.22 -4.87
CA GLY A 116 2.22 8.68 -5.00
C GLY A 116 3.48 9.25 -5.63
N ARG A 117 4.65 8.68 -5.32
CA ARG A 117 5.93 9.06 -5.96
C ARG A 117 6.08 8.52 -7.39
N ASN A 118 5.32 7.50 -7.75
CA ASN A 118 5.40 6.81 -9.04
C ASN A 118 4.03 6.71 -9.70
N ALA A 119 3.25 7.80 -9.68
CA ALA A 119 1.87 7.77 -10.17
C ALA A 119 1.81 7.42 -11.66
N LYS A 120 1.05 6.37 -11.96
CA LYS A 120 0.72 5.89 -13.30
C LYS A 120 -0.58 5.08 -13.24
N PRO A 121 -1.22 4.74 -14.37
CA PRO A 121 -2.43 3.93 -14.37
C PRO A 121 -2.18 2.53 -13.84
N TYR A 122 -2.33 2.33 -12.53
CA TYR A 122 -2.35 1.03 -11.89
C TYR A 122 -3.74 0.38 -11.97
N GLY A 123 -3.83 -0.92 -11.71
CA GLY A 123 -5.11 -1.62 -11.57
C GLY A 123 -5.93 -1.10 -10.39
N GLY A 124 -5.27 -0.84 -9.27
CA GLY A 124 -5.89 -0.25 -8.09
C GLY A 124 -5.00 -0.26 -6.85
N VAL A 125 -5.39 0.50 -5.84
CA VAL A 125 -4.66 0.64 -4.57
C VAL A 125 -5.61 0.53 -3.39
N ILE A 126 -5.24 -0.26 -2.39
CA ILE A 126 -6.01 -0.42 -1.15
C ILE A 126 -5.09 -0.14 0.03
N ALA A 127 -5.39 0.87 0.79
CA ALA A 127 -4.67 1.27 1.99
C ALA A 127 -5.59 1.19 3.22
N PHE A 128 -5.48 0.10 3.96
CA PHE A 128 -6.18 -0.08 5.23
C PHE A 128 -5.41 0.65 6.34
N THR A 129 -5.92 1.79 6.77
CA THR A 129 -5.39 2.62 7.85
C THR A 129 -3.96 3.11 7.57
N GLY A 130 -3.82 4.09 6.66
CA GLY A 130 -2.54 4.68 6.28
C GLY A 130 -2.67 6.08 5.69
N GLY A 131 -1.53 6.77 5.57
CA GLY A 131 -1.38 8.07 4.94
C GLY A 131 0.03 8.26 4.39
N LEU A 132 0.25 9.29 3.59
CA LEU A 132 1.55 9.68 3.05
C LEU A 132 2.54 10.01 4.17
N ILE A 133 3.83 9.72 3.93
CA ILE A 133 4.88 9.71 4.95
C ILE A 133 5.58 11.06 5.05
N GLY A 134 5.82 11.52 6.28
CA GLY A 134 6.57 12.72 6.63
C GLY A 134 5.87 13.58 7.69
N GLU A 135 6.62 14.39 8.41
CA GLU A 135 6.08 15.39 9.33
C GLU A 135 5.20 16.40 8.57
N SER A 136 5.68 16.84 7.41
CA SER A 136 4.96 17.56 6.39
C SER A 136 5.14 16.88 5.04
N LEU A 137 4.18 17.01 4.13
CA LEU A 137 4.29 16.42 2.80
C LEU A 137 5.12 17.31 1.87
N THR A 138 6.17 16.74 1.29
CA THR A 138 6.98 17.39 0.26
C THR A 138 6.33 17.14 -1.09
N LEU A 139 5.44 18.03 -1.52
CA LEU A 139 4.60 17.82 -2.72
C LEU A 139 5.39 17.57 -4.00
N SER A 140 6.62 18.08 -4.11
CA SER A 140 7.50 17.80 -5.26
C SER A 140 7.94 16.34 -5.39
N ASN A 141 7.76 15.52 -4.34
CA ASN A 141 8.03 14.09 -4.41
C ASN A 141 6.91 13.32 -5.15
N TYR A 142 5.72 13.89 -5.26
CA TYR A 142 4.56 13.21 -5.82
C TYR A 142 4.36 13.68 -7.27
N THR A 143 4.63 12.78 -8.21
CA THR A 143 4.68 13.10 -9.65
C THR A 143 4.03 12.01 -10.49
N GLY A 144 3.60 12.35 -11.71
CA GLY A 144 2.95 11.45 -12.64
C GLY A 144 1.43 11.66 -12.70
N ASP A 145 0.71 10.70 -13.24
CA ASP A 145 -0.74 10.73 -13.38
C ASP A 145 -1.31 9.32 -13.22
N PHE A 146 -2.21 9.16 -12.27
CA PHE A 146 -2.90 7.88 -12.02
C PHE A 146 -3.89 7.49 -13.12
N GLY A 147 -4.27 8.43 -14.01
CA GLY A 147 -5.18 8.13 -15.12
C GLY A 147 -6.54 7.57 -14.67
N GLY A 148 -7.00 7.95 -13.47
CA GLY A 148 -8.26 7.45 -12.91
C GLY A 148 -8.15 6.15 -12.11
N THR A 149 -6.95 5.68 -11.75
CA THR A 149 -6.74 4.52 -10.87
C THR A 149 -7.63 4.59 -9.62
N PRO A 150 -8.42 3.55 -9.31
CA PRO A 150 -9.18 3.49 -8.07
C PRO A 150 -8.25 3.30 -6.87
N ILE A 151 -8.36 4.19 -5.89
CA ILE A 151 -7.64 4.10 -4.62
C ILE A 151 -8.65 4.10 -3.48
N LEU A 152 -8.63 3.06 -2.65
CA LEU A 152 -9.38 3.01 -1.40
C LEU A 152 -8.44 3.32 -0.24
N ILE A 153 -8.84 4.27 0.60
CA ILE A 153 -8.22 4.53 1.90
C ILE A 153 -9.29 4.37 2.96
N THR A 154 -9.06 3.54 3.96
CA THR A 154 -9.97 3.36 5.09
C THR A 154 -9.26 3.64 6.40
N SER A 155 -10.00 4.07 7.43
CA SER A 155 -9.47 4.21 8.80
C SER A 155 -10.59 4.26 9.83
N GLY A 156 -10.23 4.20 11.12
CA GLY A 156 -11.08 4.64 12.21
C GLY A 156 -10.97 6.16 12.44
N ASP A 157 -12.02 6.78 12.96
CA ASP A 157 -12.05 8.23 13.27
C ASP A 157 -11.12 8.61 14.42
N ASN A 158 -10.86 7.69 15.36
CA ASN A 158 -10.03 7.86 16.54
C ASN A 158 -8.83 6.89 16.55
N ASP A 159 -8.27 6.59 15.38
CA ASP A 159 -7.09 5.72 15.30
C ASP A 159 -5.88 6.38 16.00
N PRO A 160 -5.25 5.71 16.99
CA PRO A 160 -4.19 6.31 17.78
C PRO A 160 -2.87 6.50 17.02
N HIS A 161 -2.74 5.87 15.85
CA HIS A 161 -1.51 5.88 15.07
C HIS A 161 -1.61 6.72 13.79
N VAL A 162 -2.82 6.83 13.21
CA VAL A 162 -3.04 7.46 11.91
C VAL A 162 -4.12 8.53 12.02
N PRO A 163 -3.75 9.80 12.28
CA PRO A 163 -4.72 10.88 12.48
C PRO A 163 -5.45 11.23 11.19
N LEU A 164 -6.74 11.54 11.32
CA LEU A 164 -7.66 11.79 10.21
C LEU A 164 -7.18 12.90 9.26
N TYR A 165 -6.64 14.00 9.81
CA TYR A 165 -6.14 15.10 8.99
C TYR A 165 -5.10 14.65 7.95
N ARG A 166 -4.19 13.71 8.33
CA ARG A 166 -3.16 13.21 7.42
C ARG A 166 -3.76 12.29 6.36
N ILE A 167 -4.80 11.56 6.68
CA ILE A 167 -5.52 10.71 5.71
C ILE A 167 -6.20 11.59 4.66
N GLU A 168 -6.89 12.66 5.11
CA GLU A 168 -7.56 13.64 4.23
C GLU A 168 -6.56 14.37 3.34
N GLU A 169 -5.43 14.83 3.90
CA GLU A 169 -4.34 15.46 3.15
C GLU A 169 -3.78 14.49 2.09
N SER A 170 -3.55 13.23 2.46
CA SER A 170 -3.06 12.19 1.55
C SER A 170 -4.05 11.95 0.40
N ALA A 171 -5.33 11.82 0.72
CA ALA A 171 -6.39 11.66 -0.29
C ALA A 171 -6.44 12.86 -1.26
N SER A 172 -6.24 14.09 -0.75
CA SER A 172 -6.20 15.30 -1.58
C SER A 172 -5.02 15.27 -2.55
N VAL A 173 -3.81 14.92 -2.08
CA VAL A 173 -2.62 14.81 -2.93
C VAL A 173 -2.83 13.77 -4.05
N LEU A 174 -3.34 12.59 -3.70
CA LEU A 174 -3.54 11.52 -4.68
C LEU A 174 -4.64 11.87 -5.71
N ARG A 175 -5.70 12.57 -5.30
CA ARG A 175 -6.70 13.13 -6.25
C ARG A 175 -6.07 14.16 -7.17
N GLY A 176 -5.17 15.00 -6.67
CA GLY A 176 -4.41 15.96 -7.46
C GLY A 176 -3.54 15.32 -8.54
N LEU A 177 -3.16 14.05 -8.36
CA LEU A 177 -2.45 13.22 -9.35
C LEU A 177 -3.40 12.37 -10.23
N GLY A 178 -4.69 12.69 -10.28
CA GLY A 178 -5.65 12.02 -11.16
C GLY A 178 -6.22 10.70 -10.64
N ALA A 179 -6.05 10.35 -9.37
CA ALA A 179 -6.65 9.14 -8.79
C ALA A 179 -8.14 9.31 -8.46
N LYS A 180 -8.91 8.22 -8.59
CA LYS A 180 -10.28 8.12 -8.05
C LYS A 180 -10.25 7.62 -6.61
N VAL A 181 -10.06 8.55 -5.65
CA VAL A 181 -9.93 8.19 -4.24
C VAL A 181 -11.29 8.06 -3.57
N THR A 182 -11.59 6.86 -3.09
CA THR A 182 -12.64 6.57 -2.09
C THR A 182 -12.00 6.62 -0.71
N LEU A 183 -12.49 7.50 0.14
CA LEU A 183 -12.08 7.63 1.54
C LEU A 183 -13.25 7.23 2.43
N GLU A 184 -13.06 6.21 3.28
CA GLU A 184 -14.09 5.73 4.20
C GLU A 184 -13.56 5.73 5.63
N ILE A 185 -14.27 6.43 6.52
CA ILE A 185 -13.94 6.56 7.94
C ILE A 185 -14.99 5.87 8.78
N TYR A 186 -14.59 4.89 9.57
CA TYR A 186 -15.46 4.08 10.41
C TYR A 186 -15.45 4.60 11.86
N PRO A 187 -16.61 5.07 12.39
CA PRO A 187 -16.68 5.55 13.77
C PRO A 187 -16.31 4.47 14.79
N GLY A 188 -15.41 4.81 15.72
CA GLY A 188 -15.00 3.93 16.82
C GLY A 188 -14.24 2.67 16.39
N LYS A 189 -13.82 2.54 15.13
CA LYS A 189 -13.10 1.37 14.66
C LYS A 189 -11.69 1.30 15.28
N PRO A 190 -11.29 0.14 15.85
CA PRO A 190 -9.94 -0.06 16.34
C PRO A 190 -8.91 -0.15 15.19
N HIS A 191 -7.62 -0.11 15.52
CA HIS A 191 -6.51 -0.25 14.56
C HIS A 191 -6.42 -1.70 14.02
N SER A 192 -7.34 -2.05 13.13
CA SER A 192 -7.48 -3.37 12.52
C SER A 192 -8.16 -3.26 11.16
N ILE A 193 -8.22 -4.36 10.41
CA ILE A 193 -9.04 -4.47 9.19
C ILE A 193 -10.35 -5.17 9.55
N SER A 194 -11.49 -4.56 9.21
CA SER A 194 -12.81 -5.13 9.41
C SER A 194 -13.34 -5.84 8.16
N PRO A 195 -14.33 -6.73 8.30
CA PRO A 195 -15.02 -7.31 7.14
C PRO A 195 -15.64 -6.27 6.19
N ASP A 196 -16.20 -5.18 6.74
CA ASP A 196 -16.81 -4.12 5.93
C ASP A 196 -15.77 -3.42 5.03
N GLU A 197 -14.54 -3.22 5.52
CA GLU A 197 -13.45 -2.66 4.72
C GLU A 197 -13.04 -3.59 3.57
N THR A 198 -12.98 -4.90 3.80
CA THR A 198 -12.66 -5.87 2.74
C THR A 198 -13.79 -6.00 1.71
N LEU A 199 -15.05 -5.93 2.14
CA LEU A 199 -16.20 -5.87 1.23
C LEU A 199 -16.18 -4.60 0.37
N LEU A 200 -15.88 -3.45 0.97
CA LEU A 200 -15.74 -2.18 0.24
C LEU A 200 -14.58 -2.25 -0.76
N ALA A 201 -13.43 -2.79 -0.36
CA ALA A 201 -12.27 -2.96 -1.24
C ALA A 201 -12.60 -3.83 -2.48
N ASN A 202 -13.31 -4.93 -2.27
CA ASN A 202 -13.79 -5.78 -3.37
C ASN A 202 -14.70 -5.01 -4.33
N LYS A 203 -15.60 -4.20 -3.79
CA LYS A 203 -16.58 -3.43 -4.57
C LYS A 203 -15.98 -2.28 -5.37
N VAL A 204 -15.01 -1.52 -4.80
CA VAL A 204 -14.57 -0.26 -5.40
C VAL A 204 -13.22 -0.33 -6.10
N VAL A 205 -12.43 -1.39 -5.83
CA VAL A 205 -11.09 -1.53 -6.39
C VAL A 205 -10.91 -2.84 -7.17
N LEU A 206 -11.50 -3.95 -6.71
CA LEU A 206 -11.22 -5.29 -7.25
C LEU A 206 -12.31 -5.85 -8.17
N SER A 207 -13.43 -5.12 -8.31
CA SER A 207 -14.57 -5.49 -9.17
C SER A 207 -14.25 -5.40 -10.66
#